data_d56baff52ef0f39fa73c31170a7bbb9a
#
_entry.id   d56baff52ef0f39fa73c31170a7bbb9a
#
_cell.length_a   1.000
_cell.length_b   1.000
_cell.length_c   1.000
_cell.angle_alpha   90.00
_cell.angle_beta   90.00
_cell.angle_gamma   90.00
#
_symmetry.space_group_name_H-M   'P 1'
#
loop_
_entity.id
_entity.type
_entity.pdbx_description
1 polymer ?
#
loop_
_entity_poly.entity_id
_entity_poly.type
_entity_poly.pdbx_seq_one_letter_code
_entity_poly.pdbx_strand_id
1 'polypeptide(L)'
;SGTEIRLDGSPYKGQGGIRFALQDDYGLFGINWSPPWRLEKLLAQGGHPRPVPAEALINRLFDYQDRDGLYRLNSMEADGYRKAGMAPPTNLPLATPMEIMRVMGWKQALSFLTPAEISDTITVESVGAININTAPARVLRVIDGMDEEKLARAIAFRKVQPFMTGQAFFAFLGLPASVDSP
;
A
#
# COMPACT_ATOMS: atom_id res chain seq x y z
N SER A 1 4.16 28.92 19.36
CA SER A 1 3.98 28.06 18.22
C SER A 1 3.44 26.73 18.73
N GLY A 2 2.15 26.49 18.50
CA GLY A 2 1.50 25.23 18.83
C GLY A 2 2.16 24.12 18.05
N THR A 3 2.44 23.00 18.73
CA THR A 3 2.97 21.82 18.06
C THR A 3 1.81 21.22 17.27
N GLU A 4 1.80 21.47 15.98
CA GLU A 4 0.81 20.90 15.07
C GLU A 4 1.02 19.40 14.99
N ILE A 5 -0.02 18.62 15.24
CA ILE A 5 0.03 17.16 15.14
C ILE A 5 -0.11 16.79 13.66
N ARG A 6 0.89 16.11 13.12
CA ARG A 6 0.89 15.63 11.74
C ARG A 6 0.27 14.24 11.68
N LEU A 7 -0.45 13.96 10.60
CA LEU A 7 -1.10 12.67 10.35
C LEU A 7 -0.26 11.80 9.38
N ASP A 8 1.06 11.87 9.49
CA ASP A 8 2.02 11.22 8.60
C ASP A 8 2.86 10.11 9.27
N GLY A 9 2.35 9.58 10.40
CA GLY A 9 3.05 8.55 11.17
C GLY A 9 4.22 9.08 12.01
N SER A 10 4.45 10.39 12.04
CA SER A 10 5.51 10.99 12.85
C SER A 10 5.27 10.74 14.35
N PRO A 11 6.28 10.27 15.10
CA PRO A 11 6.10 9.97 16.52
C PRO A 11 6.09 11.24 17.38
N TYR A 12 5.18 11.28 18.35
CA TYR A 12 5.03 12.32 19.36
C TYR A 12 5.29 11.76 20.76
N LYS A 13 5.77 12.62 21.64
CA LYS A 13 5.89 12.32 23.07
C LYS A 13 4.62 12.75 23.79
N GLY A 14 3.93 11.80 24.41
CA GLY A 14 2.82 12.04 25.32
C GLY A 14 3.29 12.16 26.78
N GLN A 15 2.31 12.26 27.69
CA GLN A 15 2.58 12.26 29.11
C GLN A 15 3.12 10.91 29.59
N GLY A 16 3.92 10.90 30.66
CA GLY A 16 4.41 9.67 31.28
C GLY A 16 5.36 8.83 30.42
N GLY A 17 5.99 9.43 29.40
CA GLY A 17 6.92 8.72 28.51
C GLY A 17 6.24 7.91 27.40
N ILE A 18 4.92 7.99 27.27
CA ILE A 18 4.16 7.38 26.18
C ILE A 18 4.60 8.02 24.86
N ARG A 19 4.74 7.20 23.82
CA ARG A 19 4.89 7.65 22.43
C ARG A 19 3.65 7.26 21.64
N PHE A 20 3.18 8.16 20.79
CA PHE A 20 2.09 7.89 19.87
C PHE A 20 2.39 8.47 18.49
N ALA A 21 1.76 7.94 17.48
CA ALA A 21 1.77 8.46 16.12
C ALA A 21 0.33 8.40 15.58
N LEU A 22 0.01 9.32 14.68
CA LEU A 22 -1.26 9.31 13.95
C LEU A 22 -0.95 9.20 12.47
N GLN A 23 -1.68 8.34 11.79
CA GLN A 23 -1.57 8.13 10.36
C GLN A 23 -2.94 8.32 9.72
N ASP A 24 -2.98 9.13 8.67
CA ASP A 24 -4.16 9.29 7.82
C ASP A 24 -4.28 8.06 6.88
N ASP A 25 -5.40 7.37 6.92
CA ASP A 25 -5.66 6.20 6.07
C ASP A 25 -5.65 6.56 4.57
N TYR A 26 -6.04 7.79 4.20
CA TYR A 26 -5.90 8.26 2.82
C TYR A 26 -4.44 8.42 2.37
N GLY A 27 -3.50 8.46 3.29
CA GLY A 27 -2.07 8.40 2.99
C GLY A 27 -1.56 6.98 2.74
N LEU A 28 -2.33 5.94 3.05
CA LEU A 28 -1.93 4.54 2.92
C LEU A 28 -2.30 3.94 1.57
N PHE A 29 -1.74 2.78 1.28
CA PHE A 29 -2.01 2.03 0.06
C PHE A 29 -3.30 1.21 0.21
N GLY A 30 -4.35 1.56 -0.51
CA GLY A 30 -5.62 0.85 -0.49
C GLY A 30 -5.54 -0.50 -1.22
N ILE A 31 -5.37 -1.60 -0.48
CA ILE A 31 -5.08 -2.92 -1.06
C ILE A 31 -6.26 -3.51 -1.81
N ASN A 32 -7.48 -3.31 -1.32
CA ASN A 32 -8.68 -3.93 -1.88
C ASN A 32 -9.08 -3.37 -3.26
N TRP A 33 -8.71 -2.13 -3.54
CA TRP A 33 -9.22 -1.38 -4.70
C TRP A 33 -8.13 -0.88 -5.64
N SER A 34 -6.88 -1.26 -5.36
CA SER A 34 -5.74 -0.86 -6.19
C SER A 34 -5.73 -1.60 -7.52
N PRO A 35 -5.50 -0.92 -8.65
CA PRO A 35 -5.35 -1.56 -9.94
C PRO A 35 -4.07 -2.42 -9.98
N PRO A 36 -4.01 -3.44 -10.86
CA PRO A 36 -2.87 -4.38 -10.95
C PRO A 36 -1.51 -3.70 -11.00
N TRP A 37 -1.35 -2.65 -11.78
CA TRP A 37 -0.08 -1.96 -11.95
C TRP A 37 0.44 -1.30 -10.66
N ARG A 38 -0.46 -0.81 -9.77
CA ARG A 38 -0.06 -0.30 -8.44
C ARG A 38 0.39 -1.42 -7.52
N LEU A 39 -0.31 -2.56 -7.55
CA LEU A 39 0.07 -3.76 -6.79
C LEU A 39 1.44 -4.29 -7.23
N GLU A 40 1.72 -4.30 -8.54
CA GLU A 40 3.03 -4.66 -9.08
C GLU A 40 4.14 -3.76 -8.53
N LYS A 41 3.92 -2.45 -8.47
CA LYS A 41 4.89 -1.48 -7.92
C LYS A 41 5.11 -1.68 -6.43
N LEU A 42 4.06 -1.96 -5.66
CA LEU A 42 4.21 -2.30 -4.26
C LEU A 42 5.08 -3.55 -4.09
N LEU A 43 4.78 -4.60 -4.83
CA LEU A 43 5.53 -5.84 -4.80
C LEU A 43 6.98 -5.65 -5.27
N ALA A 44 7.25 -4.81 -6.27
CA ALA A 44 8.59 -4.56 -6.80
C ALA A 44 9.56 -3.98 -5.76
N GLN A 45 9.07 -3.34 -4.70
CA GLN A 45 9.91 -2.76 -3.66
C GLN A 45 10.70 -3.80 -2.84
N GLY A 46 10.32 -5.09 -2.89
CA GLY A 46 11.06 -6.18 -2.24
C GLY A 46 12.44 -6.45 -2.83
N GLY A 47 12.72 -5.99 -4.04
CA GLY A 47 14.06 -6.02 -4.66
C GLY A 47 14.63 -7.41 -4.97
N HIS A 48 13.95 -8.49 -4.61
CA HIS A 48 14.41 -9.86 -4.79
C HIS A 48 13.61 -10.61 -5.85
N PRO A 49 14.23 -11.55 -6.58
CA PRO A 49 13.48 -12.49 -7.40
C PRO A 49 12.43 -13.20 -6.56
N ARG A 50 11.20 -13.14 -6.99
CA ARG A 50 10.09 -13.81 -6.32
C ARG A 50 9.87 -15.19 -6.95
N PRO A 51 9.63 -16.24 -6.16
CA PRO A 51 9.31 -17.56 -6.67
C PRO A 51 7.95 -17.59 -7.41
N VAL A 52 7.07 -16.61 -7.10
CA VAL A 52 5.77 -16.44 -7.74
C VAL A 52 5.75 -15.10 -8.47
N PRO A 53 5.41 -15.06 -9.76
CA PRO A 53 5.27 -13.81 -10.51
C PRO A 53 4.26 -12.85 -9.88
N ALA A 54 4.48 -11.54 -10.04
CA ALA A 54 3.58 -10.52 -9.50
C ALA A 54 2.14 -10.68 -10.00
N GLU A 55 1.97 -10.94 -11.29
CA GLU A 55 0.65 -11.20 -11.90
C GLU A 55 -0.09 -12.34 -11.19
N ALA A 56 0.58 -13.45 -10.92
CA ALA A 56 -0.03 -14.58 -10.22
C ALA A 56 -0.43 -14.23 -8.78
N LEU A 57 0.38 -13.43 -8.07
CA LEU A 57 0.05 -12.94 -6.73
C LEU A 57 -1.18 -12.03 -6.75
N ILE A 58 -1.26 -11.14 -7.74
CA ILE A 58 -2.38 -10.21 -7.92
C ILE A 58 -3.65 -10.98 -8.25
N ASN A 59 -3.59 -11.94 -9.16
CA ASN A 59 -4.73 -12.79 -9.49
C ASN A 59 -5.22 -13.59 -8.28
N ARG A 60 -4.30 -14.11 -7.45
CA ARG A 60 -4.65 -14.78 -6.19
C ARG A 60 -5.31 -13.84 -5.17
N LEU A 61 -4.92 -12.57 -5.13
CA LEU A 61 -5.58 -11.58 -4.28
C LEU A 61 -7.00 -11.32 -4.78
N PHE A 62 -7.19 -11.17 -6.08
CA PHE A 62 -8.51 -10.94 -6.65
C PHE A 62 -9.45 -12.14 -6.45
N ASP A 63 -8.96 -13.37 -6.67
CA ASP A 63 -9.76 -14.57 -6.41
C ASP A 63 -10.03 -14.80 -4.91
N TYR A 64 -9.13 -14.34 -4.04
CA TYR A 64 -9.37 -14.37 -2.59
C TYR A 64 -10.55 -13.49 -2.17
N GLN A 65 -10.81 -12.41 -2.93
CA GLN A 65 -11.80 -11.37 -2.62
C GLN A 65 -13.11 -11.54 -3.38
N ASP A 66 -13.10 -12.16 -4.55
CA ASP A 66 -14.31 -12.26 -5.35
C ASP A 66 -15.25 -13.40 -4.88
N ARG A 67 -16.50 -13.32 -5.31
CA ARG A 67 -17.56 -14.25 -4.89
C ARG A 67 -17.79 -15.39 -5.87
N ASP A 68 -17.18 -15.30 -7.04
CA ASP A 68 -17.33 -16.35 -8.03
C ASP A 68 -16.23 -17.43 -7.86
N GLY A 69 -16.39 -18.55 -8.51
CA GLY A 69 -15.40 -19.63 -8.51
C GLY A 69 -14.65 -19.74 -9.83
N LEU A 70 -14.55 -18.64 -10.57
CA LEU A 70 -13.89 -18.63 -11.88
C LEU A 70 -12.39 -18.38 -11.71
N TYR A 71 -11.59 -19.36 -12.11
CA TYR A 71 -10.14 -19.27 -12.03
C TYR A 71 -9.58 -18.20 -12.97
N ARG A 72 -8.83 -17.25 -12.42
CA ARG A 72 -7.89 -16.44 -13.19
C ARG A 72 -6.63 -17.24 -13.48
N LEU A 73 -5.91 -16.86 -14.53
CA LEU A 73 -4.65 -17.53 -14.88
C LEU A 73 -3.66 -17.48 -13.71
N ASN A 74 -3.12 -18.65 -13.32
CA ASN A 74 -2.18 -18.79 -12.20
C ASN A 74 -2.73 -18.34 -10.82
N SER A 75 -4.05 -18.24 -10.70
CA SER A 75 -4.75 -17.93 -9.46
C SER A 75 -4.91 -19.15 -8.56
N MET A 76 -5.64 -19.00 -7.46
CA MET A 76 -5.81 -20.09 -6.50
C MET A 76 -7.15 -19.97 -5.77
N GLU A 77 -8.01 -20.94 -6.01
CA GLU A 77 -9.31 -21.09 -5.38
C GLU A 77 -9.27 -21.98 -4.12
N ALA A 78 -10.43 -22.14 -3.46
CA ALA A 78 -10.59 -22.86 -2.20
C ALA A 78 -9.94 -24.25 -2.17
N ASP A 79 -9.99 -25.00 -3.28
CA ASP A 79 -9.38 -26.32 -3.37
C ASP A 79 -7.85 -26.28 -3.30
N GLY A 80 -7.25 -25.28 -3.91
CA GLY A 80 -5.80 -25.06 -3.84
C GLY A 80 -5.34 -24.69 -2.43
N TYR A 81 -6.09 -23.83 -1.74
CA TYR A 81 -5.82 -23.48 -0.34
C TYR A 81 -5.92 -24.70 0.58
N ARG A 82 -6.99 -25.52 0.42
CA ARG A 82 -7.15 -26.77 1.20
C ARG A 82 -6.01 -27.75 0.97
N LYS A 83 -5.59 -27.95 -0.27
CA LYS A 83 -4.44 -28.82 -0.61
C LYS A 83 -3.14 -28.31 0.01
N ALA A 84 -2.99 -27.00 0.17
CA ALA A 84 -1.84 -26.39 0.83
C ALA A 84 -1.94 -26.33 2.36
N GLY A 85 -3.02 -26.86 2.95
CA GLY A 85 -3.26 -26.82 4.40
C GLY A 85 -3.61 -25.41 4.91
N MET A 86 -4.08 -24.54 4.04
CA MET A 86 -4.46 -23.16 4.35
C MET A 86 -5.98 -23.01 4.45
N ALA A 87 -6.43 -22.03 5.22
CA ALA A 87 -7.84 -21.65 5.23
C ALA A 87 -8.25 -21.16 3.82
N PRO A 88 -9.45 -21.51 3.34
CA PRO A 88 -9.93 -21.09 2.02
C PRO A 88 -10.10 -19.56 1.95
N PRO A 89 -10.17 -18.99 0.73
CA PRO A 89 -10.52 -17.58 0.54
C PRO A 89 -11.83 -17.21 1.23
N THR A 90 -11.93 -15.97 1.67
CA THR A 90 -13.13 -15.43 2.31
C THR A 90 -14.20 -15.04 1.29
N ASN A 91 -13.80 -14.84 0.04
CA ASN A 91 -14.62 -14.30 -1.06
C ASN A 91 -15.24 -12.94 -0.69
N LEU A 92 -14.49 -12.16 0.06
CA LEU A 92 -14.81 -10.80 0.52
C LEU A 92 -13.55 -9.93 0.47
N PRO A 93 -13.70 -8.62 0.31
CA PRO A 93 -12.57 -7.71 0.50
C PRO A 93 -11.88 -7.95 1.84
N LEU A 94 -10.57 -7.77 1.90
CA LEU A 94 -9.82 -7.93 3.13
C LEU A 94 -10.39 -7.01 4.22
N ALA A 95 -10.61 -7.55 5.41
CA ALA A 95 -11.16 -6.82 6.56
C ALA A 95 -10.07 -6.09 7.37
N THR A 96 -8.81 -6.52 7.25
CA THR A 96 -7.66 -5.90 7.90
C THR A 96 -6.43 -5.96 6.99
N PRO A 97 -5.45 -5.02 7.13
CA PRO A 97 -4.21 -5.07 6.35
C PRO A 97 -3.45 -6.39 6.51
N MET A 98 -3.48 -6.98 7.70
CA MET A 98 -2.78 -8.24 7.99
C MET A 98 -3.41 -9.46 7.32
N GLU A 99 -4.64 -9.37 6.89
CA GLU A 99 -5.31 -10.48 6.18
C GLU A 99 -4.65 -10.81 4.84
N ILE A 100 -3.93 -9.86 4.23
CA ILE A 100 -3.11 -10.08 3.03
C ILE A 100 -2.14 -11.26 3.21
N MET A 101 -1.69 -11.53 4.43
CA MET A 101 -0.78 -12.64 4.75
C MET A 101 -1.44 -14.02 4.63
N ARG A 102 -2.76 -14.08 4.51
CA ARG A 102 -3.53 -15.30 4.25
C ARG A 102 -3.67 -15.60 2.76
N VAL A 103 -3.47 -14.61 1.91
CA VAL A 103 -3.48 -14.79 0.46
C VAL A 103 -2.23 -15.58 0.06
N MET A 104 -2.45 -16.68 -0.68
CA MET A 104 -1.37 -17.62 -1.02
C MET A 104 -0.21 -16.96 -1.76
N GLY A 105 0.99 -17.05 -1.17
CA GLY A 105 2.23 -16.48 -1.70
C GLY A 105 2.51 -15.03 -1.24
N TRP A 106 1.52 -14.29 -0.74
CA TRP A 106 1.71 -12.90 -0.33
C TRP A 106 2.57 -12.74 0.93
N LYS A 107 2.46 -13.67 1.90
CA LYS A 107 3.36 -13.68 3.07
C LYS A 107 4.84 -13.70 2.66
N GLN A 108 5.18 -14.49 1.66
CA GLN A 108 6.55 -14.56 1.17
C GLN A 108 6.91 -13.35 0.32
N ALA A 109 5.98 -12.87 -0.51
CA ALA A 109 6.18 -11.70 -1.35
C ALA A 109 6.39 -10.42 -0.56
N LEU A 110 5.76 -10.27 0.60
CA LEU A 110 5.89 -9.15 1.52
C LEU A 110 6.87 -9.39 2.67
N SER A 111 7.73 -10.42 2.58
CA SER A 111 8.70 -10.76 3.65
C SER A 111 9.74 -9.66 3.93
N PHE A 112 9.84 -8.67 3.05
CA PHE A 112 10.65 -7.47 3.27
C PHE A 112 9.99 -6.43 4.17
N LEU A 113 8.74 -6.68 4.62
CA LEU A 113 7.99 -5.87 5.56
C LEU A 113 7.78 -6.62 6.87
N THR A 114 7.96 -5.94 7.96
CA THR A 114 7.48 -6.40 9.28
C THR A 114 5.96 -6.23 9.36
N PRO A 115 5.26 -6.93 10.29
CA PRO A 115 3.84 -6.71 10.53
C PRO A 115 3.45 -5.25 10.80
N ALA A 116 4.28 -4.53 11.54
CA ALA A 116 4.06 -3.11 11.80
C ALA A 116 4.14 -2.29 10.50
N GLU A 117 5.17 -2.52 9.67
CA GLU A 117 5.32 -1.83 8.39
C GLU A 117 4.19 -2.16 7.40
N ILE A 118 3.59 -3.36 7.45
CA ILE A 118 2.39 -3.68 6.67
C ILE A 118 1.25 -2.77 7.10
N SER A 119 0.98 -2.65 8.40
CA SER A 119 -0.08 -1.78 8.93
C SER A 119 0.20 -0.29 8.68
N ASP A 120 1.48 0.11 8.64
CA ASP A 120 1.90 1.48 8.35
C ASP A 120 1.97 1.78 6.84
N THR A 121 1.71 0.80 5.99
CA THR A 121 1.77 0.94 4.52
C THR A 121 0.43 0.72 3.86
N ILE A 122 -0.34 -0.26 4.33
CA ILE A 122 -1.54 -0.79 3.68
C ILE A 122 -2.79 -0.41 4.49
N THR A 123 -3.83 0.02 3.80
CA THR A 123 -5.18 0.14 4.34
C THR A 123 -6.15 -0.74 3.55
N VAL A 124 -7.23 -1.14 4.19
CA VAL A 124 -8.35 -1.86 3.55
C VAL A 124 -9.47 -0.92 3.12
N GLU A 125 -9.38 0.33 3.55
CA GLU A 125 -10.35 1.36 3.19
C GLU A 125 -10.28 1.72 1.69
N SER A 126 -11.41 2.18 1.15
CA SER A 126 -11.46 2.68 -0.22
C SER A 126 -10.85 4.07 -0.28
N VAL A 127 -9.57 4.13 -0.62
CA VAL A 127 -8.87 5.38 -0.86
C VAL A 127 -8.85 5.64 -2.37
N GLY A 128 -9.52 6.68 -2.81
CA GLY A 128 -9.52 7.06 -4.23
C GLY A 128 -8.14 7.58 -4.65
N ALA A 129 -7.75 8.75 -4.19
CA ALA A 129 -6.42 9.32 -4.39
C ALA A 129 -5.59 9.21 -3.12
N ILE A 130 -4.30 8.91 -3.28
CA ILE A 130 -3.35 8.90 -2.17
C ILE A 130 -3.13 10.34 -1.67
N ASN A 131 -3.32 10.59 -0.38
CA ASN A 131 -2.95 11.86 0.23
C ASN A 131 -1.43 12.00 0.29
N ILE A 132 -0.86 12.72 -0.66
CA ILE A 132 0.58 12.93 -0.81
C ILE A 132 1.23 13.63 0.38
N ASN A 133 0.46 14.36 1.18
CA ASN A 133 0.98 15.07 2.35
C ASN A 133 1.19 14.15 3.56
N THR A 134 0.46 13.05 3.63
CA THR A 134 0.48 12.12 4.76
C THR A 134 1.05 10.75 4.39
N ALA A 135 1.14 10.44 3.08
CA ALA A 135 1.60 9.14 2.60
C ALA A 135 3.02 8.80 3.05
N PRO A 136 3.27 7.61 3.62
CA PRO A 136 4.63 7.12 3.87
C PRO A 136 5.47 7.06 2.59
N ALA A 137 6.79 7.14 2.75
CA ALA A 137 7.71 7.06 1.61
C ALA A 137 7.46 5.83 0.72
N ARG A 138 7.15 4.70 1.33
CA ARG A 138 6.86 3.44 0.65
C ARG A 138 5.62 3.54 -0.25
N VAL A 139 4.61 4.25 0.20
CA VAL A 139 3.40 4.48 -0.59
C VAL A 139 3.66 5.45 -1.74
N LEU A 140 4.44 6.50 -1.51
CA LEU A 140 4.82 7.43 -2.59
C LEU A 140 5.62 6.75 -3.71
N ARG A 141 6.40 5.70 -3.41
CA ARG A 141 7.14 4.93 -4.43
C ARG A 141 6.27 4.20 -5.45
N VAL A 142 4.97 4.01 -5.19
CA VAL A 142 4.07 3.40 -6.18
C VAL A 142 3.64 4.38 -7.27
N ILE A 143 3.89 5.68 -7.09
CA ILE A 143 3.57 6.73 -8.07
C ILE A 143 4.48 6.58 -9.29
N ASP A 144 3.90 6.72 -10.48
CA ASP A 144 4.64 6.61 -11.74
C ASP A 144 5.74 7.66 -11.85
N GLY A 145 6.93 7.22 -12.25
CA GLY A 145 8.09 8.08 -12.43
C GLY A 145 8.74 8.56 -11.12
N MET A 146 8.26 8.06 -9.95
CA MET A 146 8.89 8.34 -8.67
C MET A 146 10.24 7.61 -8.57
N ASP A 147 11.28 8.36 -8.29
CA ASP A 147 12.62 7.88 -7.95
C ASP A 147 13.03 8.38 -6.57
N GLU A 148 14.17 7.95 -6.05
CA GLU A 148 14.61 8.32 -4.71
C GLU A 148 14.92 9.82 -4.56
N GLU A 149 15.36 10.50 -5.62
CA GLU A 149 15.60 11.95 -5.60
C GLU A 149 14.27 12.71 -5.47
N LYS A 150 13.30 12.39 -6.34
CA LYS A 150 11.97 12.99 -6.30
C LYS A 150 11.26 12.71 -4.97
N LEU A 151 11.38 11.47 -4.47
CA LEU A 151 10.84 11.09 -3.17
C LEU A 151 11.41 11.93 -2.04
N ALA A 152 12.72 12.08 -1.99
CA ALA A 152 13.39 12.90 -0.97
C ALA A 152 12.95 14.38 -1.08
N ARG A 153 12.86 14.93 -2.30
CA ARG A 153 12.37 16.30 -2.55
C ARG A 153 10.93 16.48 -2.08
N ALA A 154 10.04 15.54 -2.41
CA ALA A 154 8.63 15.58 -1.99
C ALA A 154 8.50 15.58 -0.46
N ILE A 155 9.20 14.67 0.21
CA ILE A 155 9.17 14.55 1.67
C ILE A 155 9.76 15.79 2.35
N ALA A 156 10.84 16.36 1.81
CA ALA A 156 11.42 17.59 2.34
C ALA A 156 10.48 18.79 2.18
N PHE A 157 9.88 18.93 1.00
CA PHE A 157 8.96 20.04 0.71
C PHE A 157 7.72 20.00 1.62
N ARG A 158 7.01 18.86 1.72
CA ARG A 158 5.79 18.76 2.52
C ARG A 158 6.00 18.95 4.03
N LYS A 159 7.23 18.83 4.53
CA LYS A 159 7.58 19.16 5.92
C LYS A 159 7.52 20.65 6.21
N VAL A 160 7.75 21.48 5.20
CA VAL A 160 7.75 22.93 5.30
C VAL A 160 6.39 23.49 4.88
N GLN A 161 5.87 22.98 3.78
CA GLN A 161 4.62 23.45 3.19
C GLN A 161 3.85 22.27 2.55
N PRO A 162 2.58 22.05 2.89
CA PRO A 162 1.81 20.99 2.26
C PRO A 162 1.54 21.32 0.78
N PHE A 163 1.44 20.29 -0.03
CA PHE A 163 0.94 20.41 -1.40
C PHE A 163 -0.56 20.68 -1.37
N MET A 164 -1.00 21.75 -2.01
CA MET A 164 -2.41 22.14 -2.03
C MET A 164 -3.25 21.27 -2.96
N THR A 165 -2.63 20.70 -4.00
CA THR A 165 -3.29 19.82 -4.97
C THR A 165 -2.33 18.74 -5.46
N GLY A 166 -2.88 17.61 -5.98
CA GLY A 166 -2.08 16.60 -6.67
C GLY A 166 -1.34 17.18 -7.88
N GLN A 167 -1.98 18.07 -8.64
CA GLN A 167 -1.35 18.74 -9.78
C GLN A 167 -0.10 19.53 -9.37
N ALA A 168 -0.14 20.26 -8.26
CA ALA A 168 1.02 20.98 -7.75
C ALA A 168 2.17 20.04 -7.37
N PHE A 169 1.85 18.87 -6.81
CA PHE A 169 2.83 17.83 -6.50
C PHE A 169 3.50 17.27 -7.76
N PHE A 170 2.70 16.87 -8.76
CA PHE A 170 3.24 16.34 -10.01
C PHE A 170 4.09 17.38 -10.75
N ALA A 171 3.65 18.62 -10.83
CA ALA A 171 4.41 19.72 -11.43
C ALA A 171 5.73 19.99 -10.68
N PHE A 172 5.70 20.01 -9.35
CA PHE A 172 6.91 20.20 -8.53
C PHE A 172 8.00 19.14 -8.78
N LEU A 173 7.57 17.90 -9.03
CA LEU A 173 8.47 16.77 -9.27
C LEU A 173 8.82 16.56 -10.75
N GLY A 174 8.19 17.31 -11.66
CA GLY A 174 8.34 17.08 -13.10
C GLY A 174 7.76 15.76 -13.56
N LEU A 175 6.73 15.27 -12.87
CA LEU A 175 6.02 14.04 -13.21
C LEU A 175 4.85 14.36 -14.14
N PRO A 176 4.50 13.46 -15.08
CA PRO A 176 3.29 13.62 -15.86
C PRO A 176 2.08 13.57 -14.91
N ALA A 177 1.11 14.44 -15.11
CA ALA A 177 -0.16 14.33 -14.43
C ALA A 177 -0.78 12.98 -14.78
N SER A 178 -0.92 12.09 -13.82
CA SER A 178 -1.51 10.79 -14.09
C SER A 178 -3.00 10.98 -14.38
N VAL A 179 -3.54 10.15 -15.27
CA VAL A 179 -4.97 10.16 -15.64
C VAL A 179 -5.85 9.81 -14.42
N ASP A 180 -5.24 9.26 -13.37
CA ASP A 180 -5.86 8.90 -12.08
C ASP A 180 -5.67 9.98 -11.00
N SER A 181 -5.27 11.19 -11.37
CA SER A 181 -5.31 12.33 -10.44
C SER A 181 -6.73 12.87 -10.39
N PRO A 182 -7.37 12.90 -9.21
CA PRO A 182 -8.65 13.57 -9.04
C PRO A 182 -8.54 15.06 -9.28
#